data_a3a0615bf212489c7948513e812000df
#
_entry.id   a3a0615bf212489c7948513e812000df
#
_cell.length_a   1.000
_cell.length_b   1.000
_cell.length_c   1.000
_cell.angle_alpha   90.00
_cell.angle_beta   90.00
_cell.angle_gamma   90.00
#
_symmetry.space_group_name_H-M   'P 1'
#
loop_
_entity.id
_entity.type
_entity.pdbx_description
1 polymer ?
#
loop_
_entity_poly.entity_id
_entity_poly.type
_entity_poly.pdbx_seq_one_letter_code
_entity_poly.pdbx_strand_id
1 'polypeptide(L)'
;MKHIVLSNYRCGTTWYCESLAKQENCENFDEFIHEQCSYNQKVKNLSYFITTKNVVGKVFPYHISNLEPAGHHSTCRKIFDEILGLSKLTIIKRKDTDAQIKSYVVAKLLGRSNKAGWHDEFDEEVTIHCAKGVYEEYANFITDQNAQLEKIIKHYEHEIVYYEDFASDELRYNRPVKLHITD
;
A
#
# COMPACT_ATOMS: atom_id res chain seq x y z
N MET A 1 5.02 -15.65 14.01
CA MET A 1 5.65 -15.27 12.72
C MET A 1 5.46 -13.77 12.53
N LYS A 2 6.47 -13.05 12.05
CA LYS A 2 6.33 -11.66 11.61
C LYS A 2 6.28 -11.64 10.09
N HIS A 3 5.34 -10.90 9.53
CA HIS A 3 5.18 -10.81 8.10
C HIS A 3 4.96 -9.35 7.68
N ILE A 4 5.78 -8.86 6.77
CA ILE A 4 5.60 -7.56 6.15
C ILE A 4 5.18 -7.72 4.71
N VAL A 5 4.15 -7.02 4.33
CA VAL A 5 3.69 -6.90 2.95
C VAL A 5 4.09 -5.52 2.44
N LEU A 6 5.05 -5.49 1.53
CA LEU A 6 5.45 -4.28 0.81
C LEU A 6 4.73 -4.21 -0.52
N SER A 7 4.16 -3.08 -0.83
CA SER A 7 3.51 -2.86 -2.12
C SER A 7 3.45 -1.38 -2.46
N ASN A 8 3.02 -1.07 -3.66
CA ASN A 8 2.53 0.26 -3.98
C ASN A 8 1.00 0.32 -3.82
N TYR A 9 0.44 1.53 -3.87
CA TYR A 9 -1.00 1.77 -3.81
C TYR A 9 -1.75 0.98 -4.90
N ARG A 10 -2.97 0.56 -4.60
CA ARG A 10 -3.90 -0.12 -5.52
C ARG A 10 -3.45 -1.50 -6.03
N CYS A 11 -2.68 -2.21 -5.22
CA CYS A 11 -2.25 -3.59 -5.47
C CYS A 11 -3.04 -4.63 -4.66
N GLY A 12 -4.22 -4.29 -4.10
CA GLY A 12 -5.02 -5.23 -3.31
C GLY A 12 -4.41 -5.63 -1.96
N THR A 13 -3.46 -4.85 -1.46
CA THR A 13 -2.64 -5.17 -0.27
C THR A 13 -3.48 -5.35 0.99
N THR A 14 -4.54 -4.56 1.18
CA THR A 14 -5.44 -4.67 2.34
C THR A 14 -6.08 -6.05 2.39
N TRP A 15 -6.69 -6.47 1.29
CA TRP A 15 -7.32 -7.78 1.19
C TRP A 15 -6.31 -8.92 1.39
N TYR A 16 -5.13 -8.80 0.79
CA TYR A 16 -4.08 -9.79 0.95
C TYR A 16 -3.65 -9.93 2.41
N CYS A 17 -3.42 -8.81 3.12
CA CYS A 17 -3.06 -8.82 4.54
C CYS A 17 -4.17 -9.41 5.42
N GLU A 18 -5.44 -9.10 5.14
CA GLU A 18 -6.57 -9.66 5.85
C GLU A 18 -6.70 -11.17 5.65
N SER A 19 -6.52 -11.64 4.41
CA SER A 19 -6.54 -13.06 4.07
C SER A 19 -5.38 -13.80 4.72
N LEU A 20 -4.18 -13.25 4.65
CA LEU A 20 -2.99 -13.80 5.28
C LEU A 20 -3.13 -13.87 6.81
N ALA A 21 -3.65 -12.80 7.43
CA ALA A 21 -3.87 -12.76 8.87
C ALA A 21 -4.84 -13.86 9.34
N LYS A 22 -5.90 -14.12 8.57
CA LYS A 22 -6.84 -15.21 8.83
C LYS A 22 -6.20 -16.58 8.66
N GLN A 23 -5.45 -16.79 7.58
CA GLN A 23 -4.79 -18.07 7.29
C GLN A 23 -3.75 -18.45 8.35
N GLU A 24 -2.95 -17.48 8.76
CA GLU A 24 -1.83 -17.69 9.69
C GLU A 24 -2.23 -17.46 11.17
N ASN A 25 -3.49 -17.16 11.43
CA ASN A 25 -4.00 -16.82 12.76
C ASN A 25 -3.11 -15.78 13.47
N CYS A 26 -2.84 -14.68 12.79
CA CYS A 26 -2.03 -13.58 13.29
C CYS A 26 -2.80 -12.26 13.32
N GLU A 27 -2.28 -11.30 14.07
CA GLU A 27 -2.85 -9.96 14.13
C GLU A 27 -2.57 -9.21 12.82
N ASN A 28 -3.60 -8.54 12.26
CA ASN A 28 -3.43 -7.61 11.15
C ASN A 28 -3.24 -6.20 11.70
N PHE A 29 -2.01 -5.70 11.64
CA PHE A 29 -1.66 -4.37 12.13
C PHE A 29 -1.78 -3.29 11.03
N ASP A 30 -2.25 -3.67 9.86
CA ASP A 30 -2.51 -2.76 8.73
C ASP A 30 -1.32 -1.84 8.40
N GLU A 31 -1.55 -0.54 8.16
CA GLU A 31 -0.53 0.47 7.84
C GLU A 31 0.10 1.05 9.10
N PHE A 32 0.93 0.29 9.77
CA PHE A 32 1.44 0.66 11.10
C PHE A 32 2.44 1.83 11.13
N ILE A 33 2.96 2.26 9.98
CA ILE A 33 3.86 3.42 9.84
C ILE A 33 3.32 4.46 8.84
N HIS A 34 1.99 4.61 8.81
CA HIS A 34 1.32 5.56 7.92
C HIS A 34 1.88 6.98 8.07
N GLU A 35 1.91 7.76 6.98
CA GLU A 35 2.46 9.13 6.98
C GLU A 35 1.74 10.09 7.95
N GLN A 36 0.46 9.85 8.23
CA GLN A 36 -0.32 10.65 9.19
C GLN A 36 0.02 10.36 10.66
N CYS A 37 0.76 9.27 10.93
CA CYS A 37 1.21 8.99 12.28
C CYS A 37 2.27 10.01 12.71
N SER A 38 2.13 10.55 13.93
CA SER A 38 3.21 11.33 14.53
C SER A 38 4.47 10.48 14.70
N TYR A 39 5.63 11.12 14.82
CA TYR A 39 6.89 10.42 15.07
C TYR A 39 6.81 9.45 16.27
N ASN A 40 6.29 9.95 17.40
CA ASN A 40 6.12 9.12 18.60
C ASN A 40 5.19 7.93 18.38
N GLN A 41 4.15 8.11 17.56
CA GLN A 41 3.25 7.01 17.20
C GLN A 41 3.95 5.99 16.32
N LYS A 42 4.76 6.42 15.36
CA LYS A 42 5.57 5.51 14.55
C LYS A 42 6.54 4.68 15.39
N VAL A 43 7.25 5.32 16.34
CA VAL A 43 8.13 4.62 17.29
C VAL A 43 7.37 3.56 18.09
N LYS A 44 6.20 3.91 18.63
CA LYS A 44 5.34 2.97 19.39
C LYS A 44 4.89 1.81 18.51
N ASN A 45 4.43 2.09 17.29
CA ASN A 45 3.95 1.07 16.36
C ASN A 45 5.07 0.11 15.94
N LEU A 46 6.25 0.65 15.64
CA LEU A 46 7.43 -0.16 15.33
C LEU A 46 7.84 -1.04 16.51
N SER A 47 7.87 -0.48 17.73
CA SER A 47 8.17 -1.23 18.96
C SER A 47 7.14 -2.33 19.22
N TYR A 48 5.86 -2.05 19.00
CA TYR A 48 4.80 -3.04 19.11
C TYR A 48 4.97 -4.16 18.08
N PHE A 49 5.25 -3.82 16.83
CA PHE A 49 5.44 -4.80 15.77
C PHE A 49 6.62 -5.74 16.08
N ILE A 50 7.74 -5.19 16.55
CA ILE A 50 8.95 -6.00 16.85
C ILE A 50 8.73 -6.92 18.05
N THR A 51 7.91 -6.54 19.03
CA THR A 51 7.63 -7.34 20.22
C THR A 51 6.50 -8.35 20.04
N THR A 52 5.60 -8.13 19.08
CA THR A 52 4.48 -9.05 18.79
C THR A 52 4.97 -10.29 18.04
N LYS A 53 4.55 -11.48 18.49
CA LYS A 53 5.03 -12.76 17.91
C LYS A 53 4.42 -13.07 16.56
N ASN A 54 3.10 -12.90 16.43
CA ASN A 54 2.34 -13.26 15.25
C ASN A 54 1.61 -12.02 14.73
N VAL A 55 2.17 -11.37 13.73
CA VAL A 55 1.65 -10.12 13.20
C VAL A 55 1.96 -9.98 11.71
N VAL A 56 1.01 -9.46 10.97
CA VAL A 56 1.19 -8.98 9.60
C VAL A 56 0.97 -7.47 9.54
N GLY A 57 1.80 -6.77 8.81
CA GLY A 57 1.63 -5.34 8.54
C GLY A 57 1.94 -5.00 7.10
N LYS A 58 1.28 -3.98 6.57
CA LYS A 58 1.53 -3.49 5.22
C LYS A 58 2.27 -2.16 5.25
N VAL A 59 3.15 -1.97 4.28
CA VAL A 59 3.97 -0.77 4.15
C VAL A 59 4.06 -0.39 2.67
N PHE A 60 4.01 0.91 2.41
CA PHE A 60 4.24 1.47 1.08
C PHE A 60 5.58 2.20 1.03
N PRO A 61 6.24 2.32 -0.13
CA PRO A 61 7.51 3.06 -0.26
C PRO A 61 7.41 4.48 0.29
N TYR A 62 6.28 5.15 0.07
CA TYR A 62 6.02 6.49 0.60
C TYR A 62 6.06 6.55 2.13
N HIS A 63 5.58 5.53 2.84
CA HIS A 63 5.67 5.45 4.30
C HIS A 63 7.13 5.38 4.77
N ILE A 64 7.96 4.61 4.04
CA ILE A 64 9.38 4.43 4.35
C ILE A 64 10.15 5.74 4.15
N SER A 65 9.84 6.47 3.08
CA SER A 65 10.45 7.78 2.80
C SER A 65 10.09 8.84 3.86
N ASN A 66 8.97 8.66 4.54
CA ASN A 66 8.45 9.57 5.56
C ASN A 66 8.56 9.00 6.99
N LEU A 67 9.43 8.02 7.22
CA LEU A 67 9.62 7.44 8.55
C LEU A 67 10.10 8.47 9.58
N GLU A 68 10.93 9.40 9.14
CA GLU A 68 11.58 10.37 10.02
C GLU A 68 11.32 11.79 9.53
N PRO A 69 11.04 12.74 10.45
CA PRO A 69 11.06 14.15 10.12
C PRO A 69 12.45 14.61 9.70
N ALA A 70 12.53 15.61 8.84
CA ALA A 70 13.80 16.21 8.46
C ALA A 70 14.58 16.67 9.71
N GLY A 71 15.84 16.25 9.82
CA GLY A 71 16.72 16.59 10.93
C GLY A 71 16.67 15.66 12.15
N HIS A 72 15.84 14.63 12.17
CA HIS A 72 15.84 13.60 13.20
C HIS A 72 16.73 12.42 12.83
N HIS A 73 17.51 11.91 13.80
CA HIS A 73 18.39 10.78 13.59
C HIS A 73 17.64 9.45 13.54
N SER A 74 17.78 8.80 12.43
CA SER A 74 17.64 7.37 12.04
C SER A 74 17.04 6.32 13.00
N THR A 75 16.30 6.68 14.07
CA THR A 75 15.81 5.68 15.04
C THR A 75 14.70 4.81 14.44
N CYS A 76 13.66 5.42 13.86
CA CYS A 76 12.58 4.67 13.21
C CYS A 76 13.11 3.84 12.05
N ARG A 77 14.05 4.38 11.28
CA ARG A 77 14.66 3.67 10.16
C ARG A 77 15.43 2.44 10.62
N LYS A 78 16.25 2.56 11.65
CA LYS A 78 17.01 1.41 12.19
C LYS A 78 16.10 0.31 12.71
N ILE A 79 15.05 0.68 13.49
CA ILE A 79 14.07 -0.28 13.97
C ILE A 79 13.33 -0.95 12.80
N PHE A 80 12.98 -0.18 11.78
CA PHE A 80 12.30 -0.72 10.61
C PHE A 80 13.18 -1.68 9.80
N ASP A 81 14.46 -1.35 9.60
CA ASP A 81 15.42 -2.23 8.94
C ASP A 81 15.64 -3.53 9.72
N GLU A 82 15.65 -3.47 11.06
CA GLU A 82 15.66 -4.66 11.92
C GLU A 82 14.39 -5.51 11.75
N ILE A 83 13.23 -4.87 11.72
CA ILE A 83 11.94 -5.55 11.47
C ILE A 83 11.96 -6.27 10.12
N LEU A 84 12.45 -5.62 9.07
CA LEU A 84 12.58 -6.24 7.74
C LEU A 84 13.48 -7.48 7.77
N GLY A 85 14.60 -7.42 8.48
CA GLY A 85 15.52 -8.55 8.62
C GLY A 85 14.96 -9.73 9.45
N LEU A 86 13.97 -9.48 10.31
CA LEU A 86 13.35 -10.49 11.18
C LEU A 86 11.99 -11.01 10.65
N SER A 87 11.50 -10.47 9.54
CA SER A 87 10.17 -10.76 9.02
C SER A 87 10.24 -11.53 7.71
N LYS A 88 9.25 -12.40 7.47
CA LYS A 88 8.95 -12.85 6.12
C LYS A 88 8.47 -11.63 5.31
N LEU A 89 8.99 -11.47 4.11
CA LEU A 89 8.68 -10.33 3.25
C LEU A 89 7.96 -10.80 2.00
N THR A 90 6.75 -10.28 1.79
CA THR A 90 6.02 -10.46 0.53
C THR A 90 5.87 -9.13 -0.17
N ILE A 91 6.18 -9.12 -1.45
CA ILE A 91 6.05 -7.95 -2.32
C ILE A 91 4.82 -8.16 -3.20
N ILE A 92 3.85 -7.24 -3.10
CA ILE A 92 2.71 -7.27 -4.01
C ILE A 92 2.93 -6.26 -5.11
N LYS A 93 2.88 -6.73 -6.34
CA LYS A 93 2.97 -5.92 -7.55
C LYS A 93 1.69 -6.03 -8.37
N ARG A 94 1.51 -5.12 -9.29
CA ARG A 94 0.47 -5.18 -10.30
C ARG A 94 1.10 -5.28 -11.68
N LYS A 95 0.68 -6.27 -12.48
CA LYS A 95 1.18 -6.48 -13.85
C LYS A 95 0.72 -5.34 -14.76
N ASP A 96 -0.55 -4.95 -14.61
CA ASP A 96 -1.16 -3.84 -15.36
C ASP A 96 -0.99 -2.52 -14.59
N THR A 97 0.11 -1.81 -14.90
CA THR A 97 0.42 -0.50 -14.29
C THR A 97 -0.59 0.57 -14.73
N ASP A 98 -1.12 0.52 -15.94
CA ASP A 98 -2.14 1.45 -16.43
C ASP A 98 -3.43 1.33 -15.62
N ALA A 99 -3.89 0.10 -15.36
CA ALA A 99 -5.04 -0.13 -14.51
C ALA A 99 -4.76 0.27 -13.05
N GLN A 100 -3.52 0.12 -12.57
CA GLN A 100 -3.11 0.62 -11.26
C GLN A 100 -3.24 2.13 -11.16
N ILE A 101 -2.69 2.87 -12.14
CA ILE A 101 -2.75 4.32 -12.20
C ILE A 101 -4.21 4.81 -12.26
N LYS A 102 -5.00 4.28 -13.19
CA LYS A 102 -6.43 4.62 -13.31
C LYS A 102 -7.17 4.40 -11.99
N SER A 103 -6.96 3.26 -11.34
CA SER A 103 -7.56 2.96 -10.04
C SER A 103 -7.14 3.95 -8.95
N TYR A 104 -5.88 4.41 -8.96
CA TYR A 104 -5.39 5.39 -8.01
C TYR A 104 -6.01 6.78 -8.24
N VAL A 105 -6.04 7.24 -9.49
CA VAL A 105 -6.67 8.51 -9.90
C VAL A 105 -8.13 8.55 -9.46
N VAL A 106 -8.89 7.49 -9.79
CA VAL A 106 -10.30 7.37 -9.40
C VAL A 106 -10.46 7.46 -7.87
N ALA A 107 -9.64 6.73 -7.12
CA ALA A 107 -9.70 6.75 -5.65
C ALA A 107 -9.41 8.15 -5.08
N LYS A 108 -8.46 8.88 -5.64
CA LYS A 108 -8.11 10.25 -5.22
C LYS A 108 -9.21 11.25 -5.53
N LEU A 109 -9.75 11.21 -6.75
CA LEU A 109 -10.81 12.15 -7.18
C LEU A 109 -12.13 11.92 -6.44
N LEU A 110 -12.42 10.69 -6.04
CA LEU A 110 -13.61 10.38 -5.23
C LEU A 110 -13.41 10.63 -3.73
N GLY A 111 -12.26 11.16 -3.31
CA GLY A 111 -11.94 11.35 -1.89
C GLY A 111 -11.83 10.03 -1.10
N ARG A 112 -11.69 8.92 -1.79
CA ARG A 112 -11.71 7.55 -1.23
C ARG A 112 -10.33 7.06 -0.80
N SER A 113 -9.48 7.94 -0.39
CA SER A 113 -8.19 7.55 0.23
C SER A 113 -8.37 7.02 1.65
N ASN A 114 -9.55 7.19 2.25
CA ASN A 114 -9.87 6.77 3.61
C ASN A 114 -10.78 5.53 3.62
N LYS A 115 -10.62 4.67 4.61
CA LYS A 115 -11.26 3.35 4.78
C LYS A 115 -12.78 3.31 4.55
N ALA A 116 -13.49 4.40 4.80
CA ALA A 116 -14.95 4.46 4.71
C ALA A 116 -15.54 4.45 3.29
N GLY A 117 -14.73 4.75 2.27
CA GLY A 117 -15.24 4.89 0.89
C GLY A 117 -14.93 3.70 -0.04
N TRP A 118 -14.32 2.64 0.47
CA TRP A 118 -13.83 1.52 -0.36
C TRP A 118 -14.91 0.53 -0.76
N HIS A 119 -16.02 0.48 -0.04
CA HIS A 119 -17.07 -0.52 -0.16
C HIS A 119 -18.43 0.04 -0.66
N ASP A 120 -18.49 1.34 -0.99
CA ASP A 120 -19.72 1.86 -1.55
C ASP A 120 -19.95 1.26 -2.94
N GLU A 121 -20.97 0.45 -3.05
CA GLU A 121 -21.49 -0.01 -4.32
C GLU A 121 -22.15 1.19 -5.01
N PHE A 122 -21.74 1.46 -6.25
CA PHE A 122 -22.51 2.34 -7.11
C PHE A 122 -23.46 1.48 -7.91
N ASP A 123 -24.73 1.73 -7.76
CA ASP A 123 -25.80 1.07 -8.55
C ASP A 123 -25.76 1.50 -10.04
N GLU A 124 -25.10 2.63 -10.34
CA GLU A 124 -25.03 3.21 -11.67
C GLU A 124 -23.59 3.49 -12.13
N GLU A 125 -23.41 3.53 -13.44
CA GLU A 125 -22.13 3.92 -14.06
C GLU A 125 -21.78 5.37 -13.72
N VAL A 126 -20.61 5.59 -13.11
CA VAL A 126 -20.10 6.91 -12.75
C VAL A 126 -19.00 7.33 -13.72
N THR A 127 -19.17 8.48 -14.35
CA THR A 127 -18.11 9.09 -15.17
C THR A 127 -17.37 10.13 -14.34
N ILE A 128 -16.04 9.98 -14.26
CA ILE A 128 -15.16 10.92 -13.58
C ILE A 128 -14.34 11.67 -14.65
N HIS A 129 -14.38 12.98 -14.57
CA HIS A 129 -13.56 13.85 -15.41
C HIS A 129 -12.28 14.21 -14.67
N CYS A 130 -11.14 14.03 -15.32
CA CYS A 130 -9.82 14.33 -14.78
C CYS A 130 -9.04 15.18 -15.77
N ALA A 131 -8.56 16.34 -15.35
CA ALA A 131 -7.66 17.14 -16.17
C ALA A 131 -6.37 16.37 -16.43
N LYS A 132 -5.85 16.43 -17.64
CA LYS A 132 -4.66 15.72 -18.09
C LYS A 132 -3.46 15.93 -17.16
N GLY A 133 -3.20 17.18 -16.73
CA GLY A 133 -2.10 17.48 -15.82
C GLY A 133 -2.23 16.78 -14.46
N VAL A 134 -3.46 16.66 -13.93
CA VAL A 134 -3.73 15.92 -12.68
C VAL A 134 -3.53 14.43 -12.88
N TYR A 135 -3.96 13.88 -14.01
CA TYR A 135 -3.71 12.48 -14.33
C TYR A 135 -2.21 12.18 -14.41
N GLU A 136 -1.45 13.02 -15.11
CA GLU A 136 0.00 12.88 -15.26
C GLU A 136 0.73 12.98 -13.92
N GLU A 137 0.32 13.88 -13.03
CA GLU A 137 0.88 13.97 -11.66
C GLU A 137 0.71 12.67 -10.89
N TYR A 138 -0.49 12.10 -10.90
CA TYR A 138 -0.76 10.84 -10.21
C TYR A 138 -0.09 9.63 -10.87
N ALA A 139 0.01 9.63 -12.21
CA ALA A 139 0.74 8.61 -12.94
C ALA A 139 2.24 8.62 -12.59
N ASN A 140 2.85 9.80 -12.57
CA ASN A 140 4.24 9.97 -12.16
C ASN A 140 4.45 9.51 -10.70
N PHE A 141 3.56 9.90 -9.78
CA PHE A 141 3.63 9.44 -8.40
C PHE A 141 3.63 7.90 -8.29
N ILE A 142 2.71 7.20 -8.95
CA ILE A 142 2.66 5.72 -8.92
C ILE A 142 3.91 5.12 -9.54
N THR A 143 4.40 5.67 -10.64
CA THR A 143 5.63 5.22 -11.31
C THR A 143 6.85 5.37 -10.40
N ASP A 144 6.99 6.51 -9.75
CA ASP A 144 8.08 6.76 -8.80
C ASP A 144 8.02 5.84 -7.59
N GLN A 145 6.82 5.57 -7.05
CA GLN A 145 6.63 4.63 -5.95
C GLN A 145 6.99 3.19 -6.37
N ASN A 146 6.65 2.77 -7.59
CA ASN A 146 7.07 1.48 -8.12
C ASN A 146 8.61 1.40 -8.23
N ALA A 147 9.26 2.45 -8.72
CA ALA A 147 10.73 2.51 -8.80
C ALA A 147 11.40 2.49 -7.42
N GLN A 148 10.80 3.15 -6.42
CA GLN A 148 11.29 3.10 -5.03
C GLN A 148 11.13 1.71 -4.44
N LEU A 149 10.00 1.02 -4.67
CA LEU A 149 9.78 -0.35 -4.24
C LEU A 149 10.89 -1.27 -4.77
N GLU A 150 11.22 -1.18 -6.07
CA GLU A 150 12.31 -1.96 -6.68
C GLU A 150 13.68 -1.71 -6.02
N LYS A 151 13.95 -0.49 -5.59
CA LYS A 151 15.19 -0.16 -4.87
C LYS A 151 15.23 -0.77 -3.47
N ILE A 152 14.11 -0.75 -2.76
CA ILE A 152 14.01 -1.27 -1.40
C ILE A 152 14.20 -2.79 -1.38
N ILE A 153 13.49 -3.50 -2.26
CA ILE A 153 13.46 -4.97 -2.25
C ILE A 153 14.79 -5.62 -2.63
N LYS A 154 15.67 -4.91 -3.34
CA LYS A 154 16.99 -5.44 -3.75
C LYS A 154 17.87 -5.92 -2.60
N HIS A 155 17.60 -5.44 -1.39
CA HIS A 155 18.45 -5.68 -0.23
C HIS A 155 17.93 -6.78 0.71
N TYR A 156 16.74 -7.35 0.40
CA TYR A 156 16.07 -8.30 1.28
C TYR A 156 15.62 -9.54 0.50
N GLU A 157 15.67 -10.69 1.15
CA GLU A 157 15.03 -11.90 0.64
C GLU A 157 13.50 -11.71 0.69
N HIS A 158 12.81 -11.98 -0.40
CA HIS A 158 11.38 -11.73 -0.51
C HIS A 158 10.70 -12.68 -1.51
N GLU A 159 9.39 -12.80 -1.35
CA GLU A 159 8.48 -13.44 -2.29
C GLU A 159 7.73 -12.36 -3.08
N ILE A 160 7.54 -12.56 -4.38
CA ILE A 160 6.74 -11.67 -5.23
C ILE A 160 5.41 -12.34 -5.54
N VAL A 161 4.33 -11.60 -5.29
CA VAL A 161 2.94 -11.98 -5.60
C VAL A 161 2.33 -10.89 -6.48
N TYR A 162 1.67 -11.27 -7.55
CA TYR A 162 0.98 -10.31 -8.40
C TYR A 162 -0.51 -10.22 -8.03
N TYR A 163 -1.03 -9.01 -8.03
CA TYR A 163 -2.45 -8.72 -7.76
C TYR A 163 -3.37 -9.59 -8.62
N GLU A 164 -3.06 -9.72 -9.90
CA GLU A 164 -3.85 -10.46 -10.87
C GLU A 164 -3.91 -11.96 -10.60
N ASP A 165 -2.96 -12.50 -9.83
CA ASP A 165 -2.87 -13.93 -9.54
C ASP A 165 -3.76 -14.32 -8.34
N PHE A 166 -4.11 -13.37 -7.45
CA PHE A 166 -4.96 -13.65 -6.30
C PHE A 166 -6.30 -12.89 -6.28
N ALA A 167 -6.42 -11.85 -7.10
CA ALA A 167 -7.65 -11.09 -7.19
C ALA A 167 -8.71 -11.91 -7.92
N SER A 168 -9.69 -12.42 -7.19
CA SER A 168 -10.93 -12.98 -7.76
C SER A 168 -11.73 -11.90 -8.48
N ASP A 169 -12.68 -12.30 -9.33
CA ASP A 169 -13.57 -11.36 -10.03
C ASP A 169 -14.39 -10.51 -9.04
N GLU A 170 -14.67 -11.01 -7.83
CA GLU A 170 -15.28 -10.26 -6.74
C GLU A 170 -14.37 -9.15 -6.18
N LEU A 171 -13.05 -9.34 -6.21
CA LEU A 171 -12.05 -8.33 -5.83
C LEU A 171 -11.72 -7.37 -6.97
N ARG A 172 -11.88 -7.79 -8.17
CA ARG A 172 -11.89 -6.92 -9.34
C ARG A 172 -13.19 -6.17 -9.30
N TYR A 173 -13.27 -5.18 -8.42
CA TYR A 173 -14.42 -4.29 -8.35
C TYR A 173 -14.76 -3.82 -9.77
N ASN A 174 -15.68 -4.52 -10.40
CA ASN A 174 -16.35 -4.10 -11.63
C ASN A 174 -17.24 -2.90 -11.28
N ARG A 175 -16.60 -1.83 -10.77
CA ARG A 175 -17.31 -0.57 -10.66
C ARG A 175 -17.39 -0.02 -12.05
N PRO A 176 -18.58 0.28 -12.51
CA PRO A 176 -18.75 0.95 -13.79
C PRO A 176 -18.29 2.41 -13.68
N VAL A 177 -17.00 2.58 -13.39
CA VAL A 177 -16.38 3.91 -13.32
C VAL A 177 -15.60 4.14 -14.60
N LYS A 178 -16.06 5.09 -15.40
CA LYS A 178 -15.34 5.59 -16.56
C LYS A 178 -14.51 6.79 -16.17
N LEU A 179 -13.21 6.71 -16.40
CA LEU A 179 -12.30 7.85 -16.28
C LEU A 179 -12.16 8.54 -17.63
N HIS A 180 -12.59 9.79 -17.72
CA HIS A 180 -12.46 10.64 -18.89
C HIS A 180 -11.39 11.68 -18.64
N ILE A 181 -10.29 11.61 -19.39
CA ILE A 181 -9.18 12.56 -19.29
C ILE A 181 -9.46 13.69 -20.27
N THR A 182 -9.47 14.92 -19.79
CA THR A 182 -9.71 16.14 -20.56
C THR A 182 -8.44 16.97 -20.65
N ASP A 183 -8.26 17.66 -21.76
CA ASP A 183 -7.12 18.58 -21.98
C ASP A 183 -7.12 19.76 -21.02
#